data_4a1457760f5237fcd19fc44d628c35bf
#
_entry.id   4a1457760f5237fcd19fc44d628c35bf
#
_cell.length_a   1.000
_cell.length_b   1.000
_cell.length_c   1.000
_cell.angle_alpha   90.00
_cell.angle_beta   90.00
_cell.angle_gamma   90.00
#
_symmetry.space_group_name_H-M   'P 1'
#
loop_
_entity.id
_entity.type
_entity.pdbx_description
1 polymer ?
#
loop_
_entity_poly.entity_id
_entity_poly.type
_entity_poly.pdbx_seq_one_letter_code
_entity_poly.pdbx_strand_id
1 'polypeptide(L)'
;MTTRYTINPSLRLCTWCLVVGWHEVKDSFLQSESIFSCEGRSIYTKGDRCMIMAQVNEKRIDFYYCHDTKFDNRNIQSWLRNIIKNKILDLANIELPKRLHYWEKEKNLYARQVIIKKMKRRNIWGQCSIYKQIFLPPKIVVFPLELIDEIILHEMSHLKFMHHRKQFWEYFSFLLGRDAKLCKMKESVFFAKYDEMIEFLLK
;
A
#
# COMPACT_ATOMS: atom_id res chain seq x y z
N MET A 1 22.06 9.21 -10.50
CA MET A 1 21.68 7.94 -11.15
C MET A 1 20.34 7.52 -10.58
N THR A 2 19.27 7.54 -11.35
CA THR A 2 17.94 7.08 -10.89
C THR A 2 17.98 5.55 -10.85
N THR A 3 17.96 4.99 -9.66
CA THR A 3 17.86 3.54 -9.48
C THR A 3 16.56 3.10 -10.16
N ARG A 4 16.66 2.38 -11.27
CA ARG A 4 15.48 1.79 -11.94
C ARG A 4 15.10 0.56 -11.13
N TYR A 5 14.07 0.67 -10.32
CA TYR A 5 13.48 -0.49 -9.68
C TYR A 5 12.89 -1.43 -10.75
N THR A 6 13.18 -2.72 -10.61
CA THR A 6 12.64 -3.79 -11.45
C THR A 6 11.82 -4.71 -10.57
N ILE A 7 10.57 -4.98 -10.97
CA ILE A 7 9.73 -5.96 -10.27
C ILE A 7 10.15 -7.34 -10.76
N ASN A 8 10.72 -8.15 -9.88
CA ASN A 8 11.20 -9.49 -10.14
C ASN A 8 11.11 -10.34 -8.88
N PRO A 9 11.48 -11.62 -8.90
CA PRO A 9 11.39 -12.51 -7.74
C PRO A 9 12.15 -12.08 -6.48
N SER A 10 13.06 -11.08 -6.57
CA SER A 10 13.73 -10.52 -5.40
C SER A 10 12.87 -9.48 -4.65
N LEU A 11 11.79 -8.98 -5.25
CA LEU A 11 10.86 -8.07 -4.59
C LEU A 11 10.15 -8.78 -3.43
N ARG A 12 10.45 -8.35 -2.21
CA ARG A 12 9.79 -8.82 -0.99
C ARG A 12 8.79 -7.76 -0.53
N LEU A 13 7.52 -7.98 -0.83
CA LEU A 13 6.43 -7.18 -0.29
C LEU A 13 5.60 -8.08 0.64
N CYS A 14 5.81 -7.90 1.93
CA CYS A 14 5.07 -8.59 2.98
C CYS A 14 4.67 -7.55 4.02
N THR A 15 3.40 -7.24 4.06
CA THR A 15 2.80 -6.22 4.94
C THR A 15 1.68 -6.85 5.77
N TRP A 16 1.08 -6.11 6.68
CA TRP A 16 -0.05 -6.59 7.49
C TRP A 16 -1.29 -7.00 6.68
N CYS A 17 -1.44 -6.47 5.46
CA CYS A 17 -2.62 -6.74 4.62
C CYS A 17 -2.30 -7.23 3.20
N LEU A 18 -1.03 -7.29 2.78
CA LEU A 18 -0.64 -7.73 1.45
C LEU A 18 0.67 -8.52 1.47
N VAL A 19 0.65 -9.69 0.87
CA VAL A 19 1.83 -10.51 0.62
C VAL A 19 1.98 -10.74 -0.88
N VAL A 20 3.19 -10.57 -1.41
CA VAL A 20 3.55 -10.93 -2.79
C VAL A 20 4.44 -12.16 -2.77
N GLY A 21 3.96 -13.25 -3.36
CA GLY A 21 4.68 -14.51 -3.56
C GLY A 21 5.20 -14.64 -4.99
N TRP A 22 6.29 -15.42 -5.15
CA TRP A 22 6.91 -15.71 -6.43
C TRP A 22 7.19 -17.19 -6.54
N HIS A 23 6.75 -17.82 -7.64
CA HIS A 23 6.84 -19.26 -7.88
C HIS A 23 7.42 -19.52 -9.27
N GLU A 24 8.62 -20.12 -9.30
CA GLU A 24 9.19 -20.60 -10.54
C GLU A 24 8.56 -21.95 -10.90
N VAL A 25 8.10 -22.07 -12.12
CA VAL A 25 7.38 -23.26 -12.62
C VAL A 25 7.92 -23.70 -13.97
N LYS A 26 7.67 -24.96 -14.33
CA LYS A 26 7.99 -25.46 -15.68
C LYS A 26 7.08 -24.80 -16.72
N ASP A 27 7.58 -24.61 -17.93
CA ASP A 27 6.82 -23.99 -19.03
C ASP A 27 5.47 -24.67 -19.29
N SER A 28 5.42 -26.01 -19.20
CA SER A 28 4.20 -26.78 -19.33
C SER A 28 3.12 -26.45 -18.31
N PHE A 29 3.51 -25.97 -17.14
CA PHE A 29 2.58 -25.56 -16.10
C PHE A 29 1.81 -24.29 -16.47
N LEU A 30 2.48 -23.30 -17.10
CA LEU A 30 1.84 -22.06 -17.54
C LEU A 30 0.91 -22.25 -18.77
N GLN A 31 1.03 -23.40 -19.45
CA GLN A 31 0.20 -23.76 -20.60
C GLN A 31 -0.99 -24.66 -20.25
N SER A 32 -1.08 -25.14 -19.01
CA SER A 32 -2.13 -26.09 -18.64
C SER A 32 -3.49 -25.39 -18.44
N GLU A 33 -4.54 -25.93 -19.06
CA GLU A 33 -5.92 -25.42 -18.96
C GLU A 33 -6.45 -25.36 -17.53
N SER A 34 -5.98 -26.23 -16.64
CA SER A 34 -6.34 -26.24 -15.22
C SER A 34 -5.99 -24.94 -14.49
N ILE A 35 -5.02 -24.18 -15.00
CA ILE A 35 -4.63 -22.88 -14.45
C ILE A 35 -5.61 -21.78 -14.87
N PHE A 36 -6.32 -21.94 -15.97
CA PHE A 36 -7.19 -20.92 -16.55
C PHE A 36 -8.60 -20.86 -15.94
N SER A 37 -8.99 -21.79 -15.08
CA SER A 37 -10.38 -21.96 -14.59
C SER A 37 -10.75 -21.24 -13.28
N CYS A 38 -9.84 -20.50 -12.60
CA CYS A 38 -10.13 -19.85 -11.32
C CYS A 38 -10.29 -18.33 -11.43
N GLU A 39 -11.25 -17.78 -10.69
CA GLU A 39 -11.40 -16.32 -10.50
C GLU A 39 -10.13 -15.67 -9.92
N GLY A 40 -9.89 -14.40 -10.27
CA GLY A 40 -8.76 -13.61 -9.76
C GLY A 40 -7.43 -13.83 -10.49
N ARG A 41 -7.42 -14.49 -11.66
CA ARG A 41 -6.20 -14.69 -12.46
C ARG A 41 -6.01 -13.63 -13.53
N SER A 42 -4.77 -13.21 -13.67
CA SER A 42 -4.29 -12.37 -14.77
C SER A 42 -3.11 -13.04 -15.47
N ILE A 43 -3.09 -13.04 -16.79
CA ILE A 43 -2.07 -13.71 -17.59
C ILE A 43 -1.43 -12.70 -18.53
N TYR A 44 -0.10 -12.74 -18.63
CA TYR A 44 0.64 -12.05 -19.67
C TYR A 44 1.13 -13.05 -20.70
N THR A 45 0.73 -12.87 -21.95
CA THR A 45 1.08 -13.75 -23.08
C THR A 45 1.95 -13.03 -24.11
N LYS A 46 2.74 -13.80 -24.86
CA LYS A 46 3.43 -13.35 -26.06
C LYS A 46 3.13 -14.34 -27.18
N GLY A 47 2.26 -13.96 -28.12
CA GLY A 47 1.63 -14.90 -29.01
C GLY A 47 0.78 -15.90 -28.21
N ASP A 48 0.86 -17.16 -28.54
CA ASP A 48 0.14 -18.25 -27.84
C ASP A 48 0.84 -18.74 -26.57
N ARG A 49 2.02 -18.18 -26.25
CA ARG A 49 2.81 -18.61 -25.08
C ARG A 49 2.51 -17.74 -23.87
N CYS A 50 2.11 -18.36 -22.76
CA CYS A 50 2.02 -17.72 -21.46
C CYS A 50 3.43 -17.44 -20.91
N MET A 51 3.73 -16.19 -20.61
CA MET A 51 5.04 -15.77 -20.11
C MET A 51 5.08 -15.63 -18.59
N ILE A 52 3.97 -15.22 -17.99
CA ILE A 52 3.83 -15.02 -16.55
C ILE A 52 2.35 -14.97 -16.18
N MET A 53 2.00 -15.49 -15.04
CA MET A 53 0.64 -15.49 -14.51
C MET A 53 0.62 -14.90 -13.10
N ALA A 54 -0.45 -14.19 -12.76
CA ALA A 54 -0.73 -13.73 -11.41
C ALA A 54 -2.04 -14.34 -10.91
N GLN A 55 -2.03 -14.86 -9.71
CA GLN A 55 -3.22 -15.23 -8.96
C GLN A 55 -3.40 -14.21 -7.84
N VAL A 56 -4.54 -13.51 -7.84
CA VAL A 56 -4.84 -12.41 -6.90
C VAL A 56 -5.94 -12.87 -5.95
N ASN A 57 -5.62 -12.98 -4.68
CA ASN A 57 -6.53 -13.29 -3.60
C ASN A 57 -6.77 -12.04 -2.72
N GLU A 58 -7.58 -12.17 -1.66
CA GLU A 58 -7.94 -11.02 -0.80
C GLU A 58 -6.71 -10.25 -0.25
N LYS A 59 -5.70 -10.96 0.25
CA LYS A 59 -4.49 -10.37 0.87
C LYS A 59 -3.19 -10.86 0.26
N ARG A 60 -3.25 -11.50 -0.91
CA ARG A 60 -2.09 -12.12 -1.51
C ARG A 60 -2.11 -12.02 -3.02
N ILE A 61 -0.93 -11.81 -3.61
CA ILE A 61 -0.66 -11.93 -5.03
C ILE A 61 0.42 -13.00 -5.18
N ASP A 62 0.16 -14.05 -5.93
CA ASP A 62 1.15 -15.06 -6.30
C ASP A 62 1.46 -14.94 -7.78
N PHE A 63 2.71 -14.67 -8.11
CA PHE A 63 3.22 -14.66 -9.48
C PHE A 63 3.88 -16.00 -9.80
N TYR A 64 3.48 -16.59 -10.92
CA TYR A 64 4.06 -17.82 -11.46
C TYR A 64 4.80 -17.47 -12.75
N TYR A 65 6.06 -17.88 -12.85
CA TYR A 65 6.95 -17.52 -13.96
C TYR A 65 7.83 -18.70 -14.36
N CYS A 66 8.33 -18.70 -15.61
CA CYS A 66 9.29 -19.68 -16.10
C CYS A 66 10.71 -19.14 -16.02
N HIS A 67 11.70 -20.02 -16.09
CA HIS A 67 13.13 -19.66 -16.03
C HIS A 67 13.54 -18.64 -17.11
N ASP A 68 12.89 -18.63 -18.27
CA ASP A 68 13.16 -17.74 -19.40
C ASP A 68 12.32 -16.45 -19.38
N THR A 69 11.52 -16.21 -18.34
CA THR A 69 10.73 -14.98 -18.19
C THR A 69 11.63 -13.76 -18.10
N LYS A 70 11.57 -12.87 -19.10
CA LYS A 70 12.39 -11.66 -19.17
C LYS A 70 11.80 -10.53 -18.35
N PHE A 71 12.16 -10.45 -17.08
CA PHE A 71 11.68 -9.40 -16.17
C PHE A 71 12.13 -7.98 -16.53
N ASP A 72 13.14 -7.80 -17.39
CA ASP A 72 13.56 -6.49 -17.92
C ASP A 72 12.63 -5.97 -19.03
N ASN A 73 11.73 -6.80 -19.55
CA ASN A 73 10.75 -6.42 -20.56
C ASN A 73 9.78 -5.36 -20.02
N ARG A 74 9.68 -4.22 -20.72
CA ARG A 74 8.84 -3.08 -20.32
C ARG A 74 7.35 -3.44 -20.17
N ASN A 75 6.84 -4.33 -21.05
CA ASN A 75 5.43 -4.72 -21.01
C ASN A 75 5.14 -5.61 -19.80
N ILE A 76 6.04 -6.56 -19.50
CA ILE A 76 5.95 -7.38 -18.27
C ILE A 76 6.02 -6.49 -17.03
N GLN A 77 6.95 -5.53 -16.99
CA GLN A 77 7.08 -4.59 -15.88
C GLN A 77 5.81 -3.74 -15.70
N SER A 78 5.23 -3.25 -16.79
CA SER A 78 3.98 -2.48 -16.74
C SER A 78 2.82 -3.34 -16.24
N TRP A 79 2.71 -4.57 -16.72
CA TRP A 79 1.67 -5.50 -16.29
C TRP A 79 1.81 -5.89 -14.81
N LEU A 80 3.01 -6.27 -14.34
CA LEU A 80 3.28 -6.56 -12.93
C LEU A 80 2.93 -5.40 -12.01
N ARG A 81 3.35 -4.19 -12.42
CA ARG A 81 3.05 -2.95 -11.67
C ARG A 81 1.56 -2.73 -11.57
N ASN A 82 0.82 -2.88 -12.66
CA ASN A 82 -0.62 -2.68 -12.66
C ASN A 82 -1.35 -3.66 -11.72
N ILE A 83 -0.94 -4.93 -11.69
CA ILE A 83 -1.51 -5.93 -10.77
C ILE A 83 -1.29 -5.49 -9.32
N ILE A 84 -0.05 -5.18 -8.96
CA ILE A 84 0.29 -4.77 -7.57
C ILE A 84 -0.41 -3.46 -7.21
N LYS A 85 -0.38 -2.47 -8.11
CA LYS A 85 -1.01 -1.16 -7.91
C LYS A 85 -2.52 -1.28 -7.68
N ASN A 86 -3.21 -2.03 -8.53
CA ASN A 86 -4.66 -2.21 -8.39
C ASN A 86 -4.98 -2.87 -7.05
N LYS A 87 -4.22 -3.91 -6.67
CA LYS A 87 -4.42 -4.58 -5.38
C LYS A 87 -4.18 -3.64 -4.19
N ILE A 88 -3.16 -2.79 -4.23
CA ILE A 88 -2.92 -1.77 -3.19
C ILE A 88 -4.10 -0.78 -3.12
N LEU A 89 -4.64 -0.34 -4.26
CA LEU A 89 -5.79 0.56 -4.30
C LEU A 89 -7.04 -0.09 -3.70
N ASP A 90 -7.31 -1.33 -4.05
CA ASP A 90 -8.45 -2.08 -3.51
C ASP A 90 -8.35 -2.24 -1.98
N LEU A 91 -7.17 -2.69 -1.51
CA LEU A 91 -6.92 -2.83 -0.08
C LEU A 91 -7.01 -1.50 0.67
N ALA A 92 -6.49 -0.40 0.08
CA ALA A 92 -6.57 0.91 0.71
C ALA A 92 -8.02 1.37 0.89
N ASN A 93 -8.89 1.14 -0.11
CA ASN A 93 -10.30 1.50 -0.03
C ASN A 93 -11.08 0.67 1.01
N ILE A 94 -10.59 -0.52 1.35
CA ILE A 94 -11.25 -1.42 2.31
C ILE A 94 -10.65 -1.25 3.71
N GLU A 95 -9.33 -1.35 3.83
CA GLU A 95 -8.65 -1.51 5.12
C GLU A 95 -8.41 -0.17 5.84
N LEU A 96 -8.11 0.92 5.11
CA LEU A 96 -7.86 2.21 5.76
C LEU A 96 -9.12 2.79 6.41
N PRO A 97 -10.32 2.78 5.77
CA PRO A 97 -11.54 3.19 6.43
C PRO A 97 -11.89 2.32 7.65
N LYS A 98 -11.70 0.99 7.56
CA LYS A 98 -11.91 0.09 8.71
C LYS A 98 -10.99 0.45 9.88
N ARG A 99 -9.71 0.76 9.59
CA ARG A 99 -8.74 1.10 10.62
C ARG A 99 -9.04 2.46 11.26
N LEU A 100 -9.44 3.46 10.46
CA LEU A 100 -9.90 4.75 10.99
C LEU A 100 -11.13 4.56 11.87
N HIS A 101 -12.12 3.79 11.42
CA HIS A 101 -13.34 3.53 12.20
C HIS A 101 -13.07 2.79 13.52
N TYR A 102 -12.08 1.90 13.55
CA TYR A 102 -11.60 1.31 14.81
C TYR A 102 -11.15 2.41 15.79
N TRP A 103 -10.29 3.35 15.34
CA TRP A 103 -9.81 4.43 16.18
C TRP A 103 -10.88 5.46 16.56
N GLU A 104 -11.86 5.70 15.69
CA GLU A 104 -13.02 6.55 16.01
C GLU A 104 -13.77 6.03 17.22
N LYS A 105 -14.00 4.73 17.30
CA LYS A 105 -14.66 4.07 18.43
C LYS A 105 -13.78 4.11 19.70
N GLU A 106 -12.51 3.72 19.57
CA GLU A 106 -11.57 3.69 20.68
C GLU A 106 -11.35 5.06 21.34
N LYS A 107 -11.35 6.12 20.55
CA LYS A 107 -11.09 7.49 21.02
C LYS A 107 -12.36 8.33 21.18
N ASN A 108 -13.52 7.79 20.85
CA ASN A 108 -14.80 8.50 20.80
C ASN A 108 -14.69 9.85 20.06
N LEU A 109 -14.05 9.81 18.89
CA LEU A 109 -13.74 10.97 18.06
C LEU A 109 -14.00 10.64 16.59
N TYR A 110 -14.98 11.27 15.97
CA TYR A 110 -15.50 10.87 14.66
C TYR A 110 -15.23 11.93 13.60
N ALA A 111 -14.68 11.48 12.47
CA ALA A 111 -14.60 12.28 11.26
C ALA A 111 -15.97 12.33 10.56
N ARG A 112 -16.24 13.44 9.86
CA ARG A 112 -17.43 13.52 9.02
C ARG A 112 -17.40 12.53 7.84
N GLN A 113 -16.20 12.30 7.30
CA GLN A 113 -15.99 11.42 6.15
C GLN A 113 -14.52 11.04 6.05
N VAL A 114 -14.25 9.81 5.63
CA VAL A 114 -12.92 9.39 5.17
C VAL A 114 -12.93 9.25 3.65
N ILE A 115 -11.88 9.75 3.00
CA ILE A 115 -11.72 9.73 1.54
C ILE A 115 -10.33 9.20 1.21
N ILE A 116 -10.29 8.10 0.46
CA ILE A 116 -9.04 7.54 -0.04
C ILE A 116 -8.71 8.17 -1.38
N LYS A 117 -7.63 8.96 -1.44
CA LYS A 117 -7.21 9.64 -2.68
C LYS A 117 -5.70 9.88 -2.74
N LYS A 118 -5.16 9.94 -3.95
CA LYS A 118 -3.77 10.35 -4.17
C LYS A 118 -3.58 11.81 -3.75
N MET A 119 -2.53 12.08 -2.97
CA MET A 119 -2.18 13.44 -2.56
C MET A 119 -1.44 14.19 -3.66
N LYS A 120 -1.58 15.52 -3.70
CA LYS A 120 -0.87 16.39 -4.67
C LYS A 120 0.66 16.38 -4.47
N ARG A 121 1.13 16.25 -3.22
CA ARG A 121 2.55 16.19 -2.87
C ARG A 121 2.89 14.82 -2.29
N ARG A 122 4.07 14.30 -2.63
CA ARG A 122 4.55 12.98 -2.18
C ARG A 122 4.65 12.85 -0.67
N ASN A 123 5.11 13.90 -0.01
CA ASN A 123 5.36 13.92 1.44
C ASN A 123 4.12 14.16 2.30
N ILE A 124 2.92 14.12 1.72
CA ILE A 124 1.66 14.18 2.48
C ILE A 124 1.16 12.76 2.70
N TRP A 125 1.10 12.36 3.97
CA TRP A 125 0.70 11.02 4.42
C TRP A 125 -0.76 10.95 4.89
N GLY A 126 -1.37 12.11 5.14
CA GLY A 126 -2.76 12.30 5.47
C GLY A 126 -3.11 13.79 5.39
N GLN A 127 -4.37 14.11 5.47
CA GLN A 127 -4.86 15.47 5.55
C GLN A 127 -6.24 15.50 6.21
N CYS A 128 -6.44 16.43 7.14
CA CYS A 128 -7.76 16.75 7.66
C CYS A 128 -8.22 18.11 7.14
N SER A 129 -9.46 18.23 6.68
CA SER A 129 -10.05 19.49 6.25
C SER A 129 -10.78 20.21 7.38
N ILE A 130 -11.03 21.52 7.20
CA ILE A 130 -11.87 22.32 8.13
C ILE A 130 -13.30 21.76 8.26
N TYR A 131 -13.75 20.97 7.27
CA TYR A 131 -15.06 20.28 7.29
C TYR A 131 -15.00 18.93 8.01
N LYS A 132 -13.92 18.63 8.74
CA LYS A 132 -13.71 17.37 9.46
C LYS A 132 -13.71 16.14 8.55
N GLN A 133 -13.24 16.29 7.31
CA GLN A 133 -13.01 15.18 6.40
C GLN A 133 -11.54 14.75 6.49
N ILE A 134 -11.29 13.46 6.63
CA ILE A 134 -9.94 12.88 6.64
C ILE A 134 -9.65 12.28 5.27
N PHE A 135 -8.52 12.67 4.69
CA PHE A 135 -8.02 12.15 3.42
C PHE A 135 -6.78 11.32 3.67
N LEU A 136 -6.78 10.09 3.18
CA LEU A 136 -5.65 9.16 3.30
C LEU A 136 -5.17 8.72 1.91
N PRO A 137 -3.86 8.78 1.62
CA PRO A 137 -3.34 8.28 0.36
C PRO A 137 -3.28 6.74 0.36
N PRO A 138 -3.63 6.08 -0.76
CA PRO A 138 -3.61 4.61 -0.84
C PRO A 138 -2.28 3.98 -0.43
N LYS A 139 -1.16 4.67 -0.69
CA LYS A 139 0.19 4.17 -0.44
C LYS A 139 0.47 3.81 1.02
N ILE A 140 -0.25 4.39 1.98
CA ILE A 140 0.01 4.08 3.39
C ILE A 140 -0.48 2.69 3.80
N VAL A 141 -1.37 2.06 3.03
CA VAL A 141 -1.90 0.72 3.35
C VAL A 141 -0.81 -0.36 3.40
N VAL A 142 0.32 -0.14 2.72
CA VAL A 142 1.46 -1.07 2.74
C VAL A 142 2.50 -0.76 3.83
N PHE A 143 2.25 0.24 4.67
CA PHE A 143 3.10 0.55 5.81
C PHE A 143 2.87 -0.41 6.98
N PRO A 144 3.80 -0.50 7.95
CA PRO A 144 3.54 -1.15 9.22
C PRO A 144 2.29 -0.58 9.88
N LEU A 145 1.52 -1.46 10.55
CA LEU A 145 0.24 -1.08 11.14
C LEU A 145 0.38 0.05 12.15
N GLU A 146 1.46 0.04 12.95
CA GLU A 146 1.77 1.07 13.93
C GLU A 146 1.92 2.45 13.29
N LEU A 147 2.56 2.50 12.11
CA LEU A 147 2.75 3.74 11.38
C LEU A 147 1.45 4.25 10.74
N ILE A 148 0.61 3.34 10.26
CA ILE A 148 -0.74 3.70 9.79
C ILE A 148 -1.55 4.31 10.94
N ASP A 149 -1.48 3.71 12.12
CA ASP A 149 -2.17 4.21 13.31
C ASP A 149 -1.68 5.60 13.72
N GLU A 150 -0.38 5.82 13.70
CA GLU A 150 0.21 7.13 13.96
C GLU A 150 -0.32 8.19 12.98
N ILE A 151 -0.35 7.86 11.67
CA ILE A 151 -0.90 8.75 10.63
C ILE A 151 -2.38 9.03 10.88
N ILE A 152 -3.17 7.99 11.12
CA ILE A 152 -4.62 8.13 11.38
C ILE A 152 -4.87 9.00 12.62
N LEU A 153 -4.20 8.73 13.73
CA LEU A 153 -4.38 9.48 14.97
C LEU A 153 -3.87 10.92 14.86
N HIS A 154 -2.84 11.17 14.02
CA HIS A 154 -2.40 12.51 13.68
C HIS A 154 -3.53 13.28 12.96
N GLU A 155 -4.14 12.70 11.94
CA GLU A 155 -5.24 13.34 11.22
C GLU A 155 -6.49 13.48 12.08
N MET A 156 -6.77 12.54 12.96
CA MET A 156 -7.84 12.65 13.95
C MET A 156 -7.60 13.77 14.96
N SER A 157 -6.34 14.05 15.31
CA SER A 157 -6.00 15.18 16.18
C SER A 157 -6.39 16.52 15.58
N HIS A 158 -6.38 16.62 14.24
CA HIS A 158 -6.85 17.79 13.52
C HIS A 158 -8.37 17.99 13.58
N LEU A 159 -9.16 17.00 13.95
CA LEU A 159 -10.59 17.19 14.23
C LEU A 159 -10.83 18.16 15.39
N LYS A 160 -9.83 18.31 16.28
CA LYS A 160 -9.88 19.23 17.43
C LYS A 160 -8.96 20.44 17.26
N PHE A 161 -7.75 20.25 16.72
CA PHE A 161 -6.73 21.29 16.56
C PHE A 161 -6.21 21.33 15.14
N MET A 162 -6.66 22.31 14.34
CA MET A 162 -6.29 22.45 12.91
C MET A 162 -4.83 22.91 12.66
N HIS A 163 -4.06 23.14 13.72
CA HIS A 163 -2.70 23.66 13.67
C HIS A 163 -1.75 22.81 14.53
N HIS A 164 -0.47 22.77 14.18
CA HIS A 164 0.55 22.02 14.91
C HIS A 164 1.21 22.82 16.05
N ARG A 165 0.42 23.57 16.84
CA ARG A 165 0.90 24.26 18.06
C ARG A 165 0.98 23.28 19.23
N LYS A 166 1.46 23.74 20.40
CA LYS A 166 1.66 22.93 21.61
C LYS A 166 0.44 22.05 21.94
N GLN A 167 -0.76 22.62 21.94
CA GLN A 167 -2.02 21.92 22.23
C GLN A 167 -2.29 20.72 21.27
N PHE A 168 -1.93 20.85 20.00
CA PHE A 168 -2.03 19.75 19.03
C PHE A 168 -1.12 18.58 19.44
N TRP A 169 0.16 18.85 19.75
CA TRP A 169 1.12 17.81 20.11
C TRP A 169 0.79 17.12 21.43
N GLU A 170 0.29 17.88 22.41
CA GLU A 170 -0.20 17.32 23.67
C GLU A 170 -1.39 16.41 23.43
N TYR A 171 -2.34 16.83 22.60
CA TYR A 171 -3.52 16.03 22.28
C TYR A 171 -3.17 14.81 21.43
N PHE A 172 -2.29 14.95 20.47
CA PHE A 172 -1.82 13.82 19.65
C PHE A 172 -1.08 12.79 20.52
N SER A 173 -0.20 13.22 21.43
CA SER A 173 0.45 12.34 22.41
C SER A 173 -0.58 11.63 23.32
N PHE A 174 -1.62 12.31 23.74
CA PHE A 174 -2.72 11.70 24.49
C PHE A 174 -3.44 10.61 23.69
N LEU A 175 -3.76 10.86 22.41
CA LEU A 175 -4.40 9.86 21.55
C LEU A 175 -3.49 8.66 21.30
N LEU A 176 -2.19 8.88 21.11
CA LEU A 176 -1.19 7.84 20.91
C LEU A 176 -0.90 7.01 22.17
N GLY A 177 -1.11 7.58 23.37
CA GLY A 177 -0.65 7.00 24.63
C GLY A 177 0.86 7.05 24.83
N ARG A 178 1.58 7.90 24.07
CA ARG A 178 3.05 8.09 24.14
C ARG A 178 3.45 9.45 23.57
N ASP A 179 4.71 9.87 23.80
CA ASP A 179 5.21 11.13 23.26
C ASP A 179 5.24 11.13 21.73
N ALA A 180 4.42 11.97 21.10
CA ALA A 180 4.33 12.12 19.65
C ALA A 180 5.61 12.64 18.98
N LYS A 181 6.50 13.34 19.70
CA LYS A 181 7.76 13.83 19.17
C LYS A 181 8.75 12.69 18.88
N LEU A 182 8.70 11.62 19.68
CA LEU A 182 9.52 10.43 19.46
C LEU A 182 9.08 9.63 18.25
N CYS A 183 7.79 9.70 17.87
CA CYS A 183 7.25 9.03 16.69
C CYS A 183 7.82 9.63 15.40
N LYS A 184 7.89 10.95 15.29
CA LYS A 184 8.41 11.66 14.11
C LYS A 184 9.82 11.24 13.68
N MET A 185 10.69 10.89 14.60
CA MET A 185 12.04 10.42 14.28
C MET A 185 12.03 9.04 13.59
N LYS A 186 11.18 8.12 14.06
CA LYS A 186 11.04 6.78 13.47
C LYS A 186 10.38 6.82 12.10
N GLU A 187 9.36 7.67 11.93
CA GLU A 187 8.70 7.91 10.65
C GLU A 187 9.68 8.35 9.57
N SER A 188 10.55 9.32 9.86
CA SER A 188 11.48 9.86 8.86
C SER A 188 12.45 8.82 8.31
N VAL A 189 12.96 7.92 9.16
CA VAL A 189 13.84 6.82 8.76
C VAL A 189 13.11 5.79 7.91
N PHE A 190 11.88 5.45 8.29
CA PHE A 190 11.05 4.52 7.53
C PHE A 190 10.70 5.08 6.15
N PHE A 191 10.24 6.32 6.08
CA PHE A 191 9.88 6.97 4.81
C PHE A 191 11.05 7.09 3.86
N ALA A 192 12.25 7.44 4.34
CA ALA A 192 13.44 7.50 3.51
C ALA A 192 13.76 6.15 2.85
N LYS A 193 13.50 5.04 3.54
CA LYS A 193 13.79 3.69 3.05
C LYS A 193 12.77 3.15 2.04
N TYR A 194 11.49 3.42 2.25
CA TYR A 194 10.40 2.75 1.52
C TYR A 194 9.67 3.64 0.52
N ASP A 195 9.74 4.96 0.63
CA ASP A 195 8.97 5.88 -0.21
C ASP A 195 9.27 5.73 -1.70
N GLU A 196 10.53 5.57 -2.10
CA GLU A 196 10.90 5.42 -3.51
C GLU A 196 10.33 4.14 -4.13
N MET A 197 10.38 3.02 -3.40
CA MET A 197 9.84 1.74 -3.87
C MET A 197 8.32 1.81 -4.01
N ILE A 198 7.64 2.38 -3.00
CA ILE A 198 6.18 2.49 -3.01
C ILE A 198 5.72 3.44 -4.12
N GLU A 199 6.38 4.56 -4.31
CA GLU A 199 6.09 5.48 -5.41
C GLU A 199 6.33 4.84 -6.78
N PHE A 200 7.36 4.00 -6.91
CA PHE A 200 7.59 3.22 -8.13
C PHE A 200 6.44 2.25 -8.41
N LEU A 201 5.93 1.56 -7.40
CA LEU A 201 4.82 0.62 -7.54
C LEU A 201 3.49 1.31 -7.89
N LEU A 202 3.30 2.57 -7.47
CA LEU A 202 2.04 3.31 -7.64
C LEU A 202 2.04 4.32 -8.81
N LYS A 203 3.13 4.43 -9.54
CA LYS A 203 3.18 5.19 -10.80
C LYS A 203 2.42 4.48 -11.90
#